data_f7ffe0aa51d86e01af951f437b9a858a
#
_entry.id   f7ffe0aa51d86e01af951f437b9a858a
#
_cell.length_a   1.000
_cell.length_b   1.000
_cell.length_c   1.000
_cell.angle_alpha   90.00
_cell.angle_beta   90.00
_cell.angle_gamma   90.00
#
_symmetry.space_group_name_H-M   'P 1'
#
loop_
_entity.id
_entity.type
_entity.pdbx_description
1 polymer ?
#
loop_
_entity_poly.entity_id
_entity_poly.type
_entity_poly.pdbx_seq_one_letter_code
_entity_poly.pdbx_strand_id
1 'polypeptide(L)'
;MAEYLPCVEVEAGGPITSAVIWLHGLGADGHDFEPVVPALGLRDLGVRFILPHAPRRPVTVNMGLIMRAWFDLRGLDFQGDVDEKGIRESVAQVEALVARERGRGIASGKIALAGFSQGGSIALSVALRHPEPLAGVVALSTYLPAGPWAEGRATAVFQAHGTEDPLIRLERGEETRDRLQALGCDLTWKTYEMGHSVCPEEIADIGAWLRASLGTPAPA
;
A
#
# COMPACT_ATOMS: atom_id res chain seq x y z
N MET A 1 19.09 -17.28 6.34
CA MET A 1 17.85 -16.99 5.57
C MET A 1 17.42 -15.58 5.96
N ALA A 2 17.04 -14.74 5.03
CA ALA A 2 16.49 -13.43 5.36
C ALA A 2 15.21 -13.65 6.20
N GLU A 3 15.10 -12.97 7.34
CA GLU A 3 13.92 -13.01 8.18
C GLU A 3 12.89 -12.02 7.59
N TYR A 4 11.83 -12.56 6.99
CA TYR A 4 10.73 -11.75 6.45
C TYR A 4 9.73 -11.41 7.55
N LEU A 5 8.98 -10.33 7.36
CA LEU A 5 7.83 -10.04 8.22
C LEU A 5 6.87 -11.25 8.21
N PRO A 6 6.29 -11.61 9.36
CA PRO A 6 5.19 -12.57 9.39
C PRO A 6 4.03 -12.05 8.54
N CYS A 7 3.43 -12.91 7.72
CA CYS A 7 2.38 -12.55 6.79
C CYS A 7 1.21 -13.53 6.89
N VAL A 8 -0.02 -13.03 6.67
CA VAL A 8 -1.13 -13.85 6.20
C VAL A 8 -1.00 -13.95 4.68
N GLU A 9 -1.09 -15.15 4.13
CA GLU A 9 -1.07 -15.36 2.68
C GLU A 9 -2.40 -15.97 2.24
N VAL A 10 -3.04 -15.34 1.24
CA VAL A 10 -4.29 -15.80 0.64
C VAL A 10 -4.05 -15.99 -0.85
N GLU A 11 -4.31 -17.20 -1.36
CA GLU A 11 -4.22 -17.50 -2.79
C GLU A 11 -5.62 -17.48 -3.40
N ALA A 12 -5.76 -16.73 -4.48
CA ALA A 12 -7.00 -16.63 -5.24
C ALA A 12 -6.77 -17.13 -6.67
N GLY A 13 -7.47 -18.19 -7.03
CA GLY A 13 -7.47 -18.75 -8.39
C GLY A 13 -6.54 -19.94 -8.60
N GLY A 14 -6.19 -20.17 -9.86
CA GLY A 14 -5.37 -21.29 -10.33
C GLY A 14 -3.85 -21.09 -10.08
N PRO A 15 -2.99 -21.48 -11.03
CA PRO A 15 -1.56 -21.26 -10.86
C PRO A 15 -1.24 -19.79 -10.60
N ILE A 16 -0.46 -19.53 -9.55
CA ILE A 16 -0.13 -18.15 -9.13
C ILE A 16 0.83 -17.53 -10.13
N THR A 17 0.40 -16.42 -10.73
CA THR A 17 1.15 -15.66 -11.73
C THR A 17 1.38 -14.20 -11.35
N SER A 18 0.72 -13.74 -10.30
CA SER A 18 0.81 -12.36 -9.80
C SER A 18 0.70 -12.29 -8.28
N ALA A 19 1.08 -11.16 -7.72
CA ALA A 19 1.04 -10.95 -6.27
C ALA A 19 0.57 -9.54 -5.92
N VAL A 20 -0.12 -9.41 -4.77
CA VAL A 20 -0.48 -8.14 -4.15
C VAL A 20 0.04 -8.15 -2.72
N ILE A 21 0.93 -7.21 -2.38
CA ILE A 21 1.40 -7.00 -1.01
C ILE A 21 0.57 -5.87 -0.43
N TRP A 22 -0.28 -6.16 0.56
CA TRP A 22 -1.26 -5.22 1.11
C TRP A 22 -0.96 -4.88 2.57
N LEU A 23 -0.65 -3.60 2.82
CA LEU A 23 -0.21 -3.08 4.11
C LEU A 23 -1.39 -2.48 4.88
N HIS A 24 -1.59 -2.94 6.11
CA HIS A 24 -2.65 -2.47 7.00
C HIS A 24 -2.35 -1.08 7.61
N GLY A 25 -3.35 -0.45 8.22
CA GLY A 25 -3.22 0.81 8.95
C GLY A 25 -2.57 0.66 10.33
N LEU A 26 -2.32 1.80 10.99
CA LEU A 26 -1.77 1.85 12.34
C LEU A 26 -2.65 1.06 13.33
N GLY A 27 -2.03 0.21 14.14
CA GLY A 27 -2.69 -0.56 15.19
C GLY A 27 -3.39 -1.83 14.73
N ALA A 28 -3.66 -1.98 13.41
CA ALA A 28 -4.21 -3.18 12.80
C ALA A 28 -3.14 -4.27 12.60
N ASP A 29 -3.43 -5.30 11.83
CA ASP A 29 -2.49 -6.34 11.44
C ASP A 29 -2.86 -6.97 10.08
N GLY A 30 -2.13 -8.00 9.63
CA GLY A 30 -2.34 -8.62 8.33
C GLY A 30 -3.73 -9.25 8.14
N HIS A 31 -4.49 -9.51 9.20
CA HIS A 31 -5.85 -10.04 9.08
C HIS A 31 -6.90 -8.97 8.75
N ASP A 32 -6.56 -7.68 8.85
CA ASP A 32 -7.48 -6.56 8.64
C ASP A 32 -8.11 -6.57 7.24
N PHE A 33 -7.30 -6.82 6.22
CA PHE A 33 -7.75 -6.88 4.83
C PHE A 33 -8.01 -8.31 4.29
N GLU A 34 -7.79 -9.34 5.09
CA GLU A 34 -8.06 -10.72 4.67
C GLU A 34 -9.53 -10.92 4.24
N PRO A 35 -10.55 -10.39 4.96
CA PRO A 35 -11.96 -10.49 4.56
C PRO A 35 -12.30 -9.72 3.27
N VAL A 36 -11.48 -8.75 2.85
CA VAL A 36 -11.70 -7.94 1.65
C VAL A 36 -11.29 -8.71 0.39
N VAL A 37 -10.29 -9.60 0.48
CA VAL A 37 -9.72 -10.31 -0.68
C VAL A 37 -10.78 -11.00 -1.55
N PRO A 38 -11.77 -11.73 -1.02
CA PRO A 38 -12.81 -12.35 -1.85
C PRO A 38 -13.66 -11.35 -2.65
N ALA A 39 -13.90 -10.16 -2.09
CA ALA A 39 -14.73 -9.11 -2.70
C ALA A 39 -14.03 -8.37 -3.86
N LEU A 40 -12.71 -8.48 -3.98
CA LEU A 40 -11.95 -7.92 -5.12
C LEU A 40 -12.24 -8.64 -6.45
N GLY A 41 -12.84 -9.84 -6.43
CA GLY A 41 -13.26 -10.55 -7.62
C GLY A 41 -12.12 -11.08 -8.50
N LEU A 42 -10.92 -11.34 -7.95
CA LEU A 42 -9.71 -11.69 -8.70
C LEU A 42 -9.41 -13.20 -8.73
N ARG A 43 -10.40 -14.05 -8.41
CA ARG A 43 -10.20 -15.52 -8.28
C ARG A 43 -9.74 -16.24 -9.56
N ASP A 44 -9.95 -15.64 -10.73
CA ASP A 44 -9.59 -16.18 -12.05
C ASP A 44 -8.18 -15.77 -12.49
N LEU A 45 -7.50 -14.88 -11.78
CA LEU A 45 -6.20 -14.34 -12.21
C LEU A 45 -4.98 -15.03 -11.59
N GLY A 46 -5.14 -15.96 -10.68
CA GLY A 46 -4.02 -16.60 -9.99
C GLY A 46 -3.18 -15.59 -9.19
N VAL A 47 -3.82 -14.89 -8.25
CA VAL A 47 -3.19 -13.86 -7.43
C VAL A 47 -2.86 -14.39 -6.04
N ARG A 48 -1.63 -14.17 -5.56
CA ARG A 48 -1.29 -14.33 -4.14
C ARG A 48 -1.34 -12.98 -3.46
N PHE A 49 -2.15 -12.88 -2.40
CA PHE A 49 -2.19 -11.75 -1.49
C PHE A 49 -1.25 -12.03 -0.31
N ILE A 50 -0.33 -11.12 -0.07
CA ILE A 50 0.59 -11.11 1.05
C ILE A 50 0.20 -9.96 1.96
N LEU A 51 -0.27 -10.28 3.17
CA LEU A 51 -0.78 -9.33 4.15
C LEU A 51 0.16 -9.33 5.36
N PRO A 52 1.25 -8.55 5.32
CA PRO A 52 2.26 -8.58 6.36
C PRO A 52 1.77 -7.93 7.65
N HIS A 53 2.27 -8.43 8.78
CA HIS A 53 2.13 -7.78 10.08
C HIS A 53 3.25 -6.77 10.28
N ALA A 54 2.93 -5.49 10.44
CA ALA A 54 3.92 -4.48 10.81
C ALA A 54 4.62 -4.84 12.14
N PRO A 55 5.85 -4.41 12.35
CA PRO A 55 6.53 -4.56 13.63
C PRO A 55 5.76 -3.89 14.77
N ARG A 56 5.95 -4.40 16.00
CA ARG A 56 5.44 -3.73 17.19
C ARG A 56 6.45 -2.69 17.66
N ARG A 57 5.99 -1.46 17.82
CA ARG A 57 6.81 -0.33 18.28
C ARG A 57 6.00 0.64 19.12
N PRO A 58 6.63 1.45 20.00
CA PRO A 58 5.95 2.55 20.67
C PRO A 58 5.50 3.59 19.65
N VAL A 59 4.29 4.15 19.82
CA VAL A 59 3.70 5.17 18.95
C VAL A 59 3.46 6.43 19.75
N THR A 60 4.15 7.52 19.39
CA THR A 60 4.19 8.77 20.16
C THR A 60 2.82 9.41 20.32
N VAL A 61 2.02 9.53 19.23
CA VAL A 61 0.66 10.12 19.31
C VAL A 61 -0.30 9.30 20.19
N ASN A 62 0.03 8.03 20.46
CA ASN A 62 -0.71 7.15 21.35
C ASN A 62 -0.01 6.99 22.71
N MET A 63 0.65 8.05 23.20
CA MET A 63 1.33 8.08 24.51
C MET A 63 2.39 6.99 24.68
N GLY A 64 3.05 6.57 23.60
CA GLY A 64 4.08 5.53 23.62
C GLY A 64 3.52 4.09 23.74
N LEU A 65 2.23 3.86 23.57
CA LEU A 65 1.66 2.51 23.53
C LEU A 65 2.32 1.67 22.45
N ILE A 66 2.70 0.44 22.82
CA ILE A 66 3.31 -0.52 21.88
C ILE A 66 2.21 -1.17 21.05
N MET A 67 2.21 -0.87 19.75
CA MET A 67 1.26 -1.43 18.79
C MET A 67 1.96 -1.73 17.46
N ARG A 68 1.24 -2.39 16.54
CA ARG A 68 1.74 -2.58 15.17
C ARG A 68 1.75 -1.25 14.44
N ALA A 69 2.91 -0.85 13.95
CA ALA A 69 3.10 0.40 13.22
C ALA A 69 4.26 0.27 12.25
N TRP A 70 4.09 0.82 11.07
CA TRP A 70 5.14 0.85 10.04
C TRP A 70 6.25 1.84 10.43
N PHE A 71 5.88 2.95 11.06
CA PHE A 71 6.79 3.95 11.61
C PHE A 71 6.14 4.65 12.80
N ASP A 72 6.92 5.37 13.60
CA ASP A 72 6.38 6.15 14.72
C ASP A 72 5.61 7.36 14.18
N LEU A 73 4.33 7.47 14.55
CA LEU A 73 3.53 8.66 14.26
C LEU A 73 3.71 9.66 15.40
N ARG A 74 4.43 10.76 15.13
CA ARG A 74 4.83 11.75 16.14
C ARG A 74 3.88 12.93 16.25
N GLY A 75 3.05 13.17 15.23
CA GLY A 75 2.04 14.21 15.18
C GLY A 75 0.90 13.85 14.24
N LEU A 76 -0.26 14.49 14.43
CA LEU A 76 -1.45 14.30 13.59
C LEU A 76 -1.50 15.30 12.41
N ASP A 77 -0.58 16.25 12.36
CA ASP A 77 -0.46 17.21 11.26
C ASP A 77 0.22 16.62 10.02
N PHE A 78 0.90 15.46 10.17
CA PHE A 78 1.63 14.73 9.12
C PHE A 78 2.67 15.58 8.37
N GLN A 79 3.04 16.75 8.91
CA GLN A 79 3.99 17.71 8.31
C GLN A 79 5.26 17.91 9.15
N GLY A 80 5.21 17.51 10.42
CA GLY A 80 6.26 17.80 11.38
C GLY A 80 7.43 16.81 11.37
N ASP A 81 7.86 16.43 12.55
CA ASP A 81 8.97 15.48 12.77
C ASP A 81 8.59 14.07 12.26
N VAL A 82 9.10 13.71 11.09
CA VAL A 82 8.84 12.42 10.45
C VAL A 82 9.84 11.39 10.96
N ASP A 83 9.36 10.21 11.33
CA ASP A 83 10.22 9.08 11.70
C ASP A 83 10.88 8.46 10.44
N GLU A 84 11.85 9.19 9.87
CA GLU A 84 12.57 8.73 8.67
C GLU A 84 13.20 7.35 8.84
N LYS A 85 13.71 7.04 10.06
CA LYS A 85 14.31 5.75 10.35
C LYS A 85 13.28 4.63 10.25
N GLY A 86 12.13 4.78 10.90
CA GLY A 86 11.05 3.80 10.87
C GLY A 86 10.49 3.60 9.47
N ILE A 87 10.33 4.68 8.68
CA ILE A 87 9.93 4.58 7.27
C ILE A 87 10.97 3.78 6.47
N ARG A 88 12.26 4.09 6.62
CA ARG A 88 13.35 3.40 5.91
C ARG A 88 13.38 1.91 6.23
N GLU A 89 13.21 1.54 7.51
CA GLU A 89 13.14 0.16 7.95
C GLU A 89 11.95 -0.57 7.32
N SER A 90 10.77 0.06 7.33
CA SER A 90 9.55 -0.53 6.76
C SER A 90 9.61 -0.65 5.24
N VAL A 91 10.16 0.35 4.55
CA VAL A 91 10.44 0.27 3.10
C VAL A 91 11.33 -0.94 2.80
N ALA A 92 12.45 -1.10 3.51
CA ALA A 92 13.34 -2.24 3.29
C ALA A 92 12.66 -3.60 3.56
N GLN A 93 11.80 -3.68 4.58
CA GLN A 93 11.03 -4.89 4.89
C GLN A 93 10.02 -5.24 3.79
N VAL A 94 9.34 -4.24 3.21
CA VAL A 94 8.40 -4.45 2.10
C VAL A 94 9.15 -4.79 0.81
N GLU A 95 10.27 -4.15 0.53
CA GLU A 95 11.14 -4.51 -0.60
C GLU A 95 11.64 -5.97 -0.50
N ALA A 96 11.94 -6.43 0.71
CA ALA A 96 12.30 -7.84 0.93
C ALA A 96 11.13 -8.79 0.58
N LEU A 97 9.87 -8.40 0.84
CA LEU A 97 8.70 -9.16 0.42
C LEU A 97 8.53 -9.16 -1.11
N VAL A 98 8.76 -8.03 -1.78
CA VAL A 98 8.79 -7.96 -3.25
C VAL A 98 9.87 -8.91 -3.80
N ALA A 99 11.07 -8.87 -3.25
CA ALA A 99 12.16 -9.76 -3.65
C ALA A 99 11.83 -11.24 -3.40
N ARG A 100 11.11 -11.55 -2.31
CA ARG A 100 10.62 -12.91 -2.02
C ARG A 100 9.67 -13.41 -3.11
N GLU A 101 8.70 -12.60 -3.52
CA GLU A 101 7.76 -12.99 -4.57
C GLU A 101 8.45 -13.12 -5.94
N ARG A 102 9.43 -12.27 -6.23
CA ARG A 102 10.29 -12.44 -7.41
C ARG A 102 11.06 -13.77 -7.35
N GLY A 103 11.60 -14.11 -6.20
CA GLY A 103 12.27 -15.42 -5.97
C GLY A 103 11.32 -16.60 -6.10
N ARG A 104 10.01 -16.41 -5.94
CA ARG A 104 8.94 -17.39 -6.18
C ARG A 104 8.51 -17.46 -7.66
N GLY A 105 9.14 -16.67 -8.54
CA GLY A 105 8.89 -16.66 -9.98
C GLY A 105 7.89 -15.61 -10.47
N ILE A 106 7.45 -14.66 -9.62
CA ILE A 106 6.57 -13.57 -10.02
C ILE A 106 7.43 -12.41 -10.57
N ALA A 107 7.19 -12.02 -11.82
CA ALA A 107 7.88 -10.87 -12.41
C ALA A 107 7.50 -9.57 -11.69
N SER A 108 8.42 -8.58 -11.60
CA SER A 108 8.18 -7.29 -10.93
C SER A 108 6.91 -6.60 -11.44
N GLY A 109 6.71 -6.55 -12.76
CA GLY A 109 5.49 -6.00 -13.37
C GLY A 109 4.20 -6.78 -13.13
N LYS A 110 4.25 -7.88 -12.35
CA LYS A 110 3.11 -8.67 -11.87
C LYS A 110 2.94 -8.60 -10.35
N ILE A 111 3.67 -7.71 -9.69
CA ILE A 111 3.56 -7.44 -8.25
C ILE A 111 2.96 -6.05 -8.10
N ALA A 112 1.81 -5.95 -7.47
CA ALA A 112 1.21 -4.69 -7.03
C ALA A 112 1.42 -4.50 -5.53
N LEU A 113 1.53 -3.25 -5.11
CA LEU A 113 1.46 -2.88 -3.70
C LEU A 113 0.06 -2.32 -3.41
N ALA A 114 -0.40 -2.49 -2.20
CA ALA A 114 -1.60 -1.86 -1.70
C ALA A 114 -1.39 -1.43 -0.25
N GLY A 115 -2.05 -0.37 0.18
CA GLY A 115 -1.97 0.01 1.57
C GLY A 115 -3.04 1.02 1.98
N PHE A 116 -3.47 0.89 3.22
CA PHE A 116 -4.45 1.76 3.86
C PHE A 116 -3.75 2.61 4.91
N SER A 117 -4.09 3.90 4.98
CA SER A 117 -3.60 4.83 6.00
C SER A 117 -2.05 4.81 6.08
N GLN A 118 -1.45 4.51 7.22
CA GLN A 118 0.01 4.41 7.39
C GLN A 118 0.65 3.37 6.42
N GLY A 119 -0.05 2.26 6.15
CA GLY A 119 0.41 1.27 5.18
C GLY A 119 0.45 1.81 3.74
N GLY A 120 -0.49 2.68 3.38
CA GLY A 120 -0.50 3.36 2.08
C GLY A 120 0.70 4.27 1.87
N SER A 121 1.12 4.98 2.92
CA SER A 121 2.34 5.82 2.90
C SER A 121 3.59 5.00 2.59
N ILE A 122 3.72 3.81 3.17
CA ILE A 122 4.85 2.90 2.89
C ILE A 122 4.72 2.29 1.47
N ALA A 123 3.52 1.85 1.08
CA ALA A 123 3.30 1.29 -0.26
C ALA A 123 3.70 2.28 -1.37
N LEU A 124 3.28 3.56 -1.26
CA LEU A 124 3.69 4.64 -2.15
C LEU A 124 5.21 4.83 -2.13
N SER A 125 5.82 4.89 -0.93
CA SER A 125 7.26 5.11 -0.77
C SER A 125 8.09 4.01 -1.45
N VAL A 126 7.65 2.76 -1.39
CA VAL A 126 8.29 1.63 -2.08
C VAL A 126 8.07 1.71 -3.58
N ALA A 127 6.81 1.87 -4.04
CA ALA A 127 6.46 1.82 -5.46
C ALA A 127 7.19 2.90 -6.27
N LEU A 128 7.29 4.12 -5.73
CA LEU A 128 7.97 5.24 -6.39
C LEU A 128 9.49 5.04 -6.51
N ARG A 129 10.10 4.27 -5.62
CA ARG A 129 11.56 4.10 -5.54
C ARG A 129 12.06 2.73 -5.98
N HIS A 130 11.16 1.78 -6.20
CA HIS A 130 11.58 0.44 -6.62
C HIS A 130 12.34 0.49 -7.96
N PRO A 131 13.49 -0.18 -8.08
CA PRO A 131 14.36 -0.05 -9.26
C PRO A 131 13.70 -0.56 -10.54
N GLU A 132 12.81 -1.54 -10.43
CA GLU A 132 12.08 -2.12 -11.56
C GLU A 132 10.61 -1.68 -11.52
N PRO A 133 9.93 -1.50 -12.65
CA PRO A 133 8.49 -1.22 -12.65
C PRO A 133 7.71 -2.33 -11.96
N LEU A 134 6.88 -1.95 -10.97
CA LEU A 134 5.85 -2.80 -10.40
C LEU A 134 4.56 -2.70 -11.23
N ALA A 135 3.60 -3.59 -10.99
CA ALA A 135 2.27 -3.50 -11.62
C ALA A 135 1.54 -2.20 -11.27
N GLY A 136 1.84 -1.65 -10.10
CA GLY A 136 1.34 -0.36 -9.61
C GLY A 136 1.09 -0.38 -8.11
N VAL A 137 0.45 0.67 -7.60
CA VAL A 137 0.14 0.83 -6.18
C VAL A 137 -1.28 1.32 -5.95
N VAL A 138 -1.96 0.70 -4.98
CA VAL A 138 -3.26 1.11 -4.44
C VAL A 138 -3.02 1.85 -3.13
N ALA A 139 -3.39 3.12 -3.06
CA ALA A 139 -3.15 4.03 -1.94
C ALA A 139 -4.49 4.54 -1.38
N LEU A 140 -4.90 4.02 -0.21
CA LEU A 140 -6.22 4.23 0.36
C LEU A 140 -6.15 5.09 1.62
N SER A 141 -6.93 6.18 1.67
CA SER A 141 -7.04 7.09 2.82
C SER A 141 -5.68 7.40 3.43
N THR A 142 -4.74 7.84 2.60
CA THR A 142 -3.31 7.96 2.93
C THR A 142 -2.69 9.25 2.40
N TYR A 143 -1.43 9.45 2.71
CA TYR A 143 -0.61 10.57 2.29
C TYR A 143 0.80 10.11 1.89
N LEU A 144 1.47 10.88 1.05
CA LEU A 144 2.87 10.68 0.72
C LEU A 144 3.73 11.40 1.77
N PRO A 145 4.55 10.69 2.57
CA PRO A 145 5.39 11.32 3.60
C PRO A 145 6.31 12.39 3.03
N ALA A 146 6.65 13.38 3.87
CA ALA A 146 7.69 14.34 3.52
C ALA A 146 9.07 13.66 3.47
N GLY A 147 9.97 14.19 2.64
CA GLY A 147 11.33 13.66 2.52
C GLY A 147 11.60 12.96 1.19
N PRO A 148 12.67 12.15 1.11
CA PRO A 148 13.13 11.55 -0.15
C PRO A 148 12.17 10.49 -0.74
N TRP A 149 11.14 10.11 0.01
CA TRP A 149 10.10 9.16 -0.42
C TRP A 149 9.23 9.72 -1.55
N ALA A 150 9.17 11.04 -1.66
CA ALA A 150 8.42 11.75 -2.68
C ALA A 150 9.19 11.91 -4.00
N GLU A 151 10.40 11.40 -4.07
CA GLU A 151 11.23 11.42 -5.27
C GLU A 151 11.24 10.02 -5.86
N GLY A 152 11.00 9.88 -7.15
CA GLY A 152 10.99 8.55 -7.76
C GLY A 152 10.55 8.58 -9.21
N ARG A 153 10.23 7.40 -9.72
CA ARG A 153 9.75 7.24 -11.09
C ARG A 153 8.24 7.20 -11.16
N ALA A 154 7.70 7.60 -12.29
CA ALA A 154 6.31 7.42 -12.60
C ALA A 154 5.89 5.96 -12.48
N THR A 155 4.76 5.71 -11.85
CA THR A 155 4.16 4.38 -11.70
C THR A 155 2.63 4.52 -11.84
N ALA A 156 1.94 3.41 -12.10
CA ALA A 156 0.49 3.39 -12.07
C ALA A 156 -0.01 3.45 -10.61
N VAL A 157 -0.93 4.34 -10.32
CA VAL A 157 -1.48 4.56 -8.98
C VAL A 157 -3.00 4.58 -9.01
N PHE A 158 -3.62 3.78 -8.19
CA PHE A 158 -5.00 3.97 -7.77
C PHE A 158 -4.97 4.64 -6.39
N GLN A 159 -5.42 5.88 -6.31
CA GLN A 159 -5.51 6.62 -5.06
C GLN A 159 -6.97 6.90 -4.74
N ALA A 160 -7.40 6.59 -3.53
CA ALA A 160 -8.77 6.81 -3.08
C ALA A 160 -8.81 7.38 -1.66
N HIS A 161 -9.88 8.17 -1.38
CA HIS A 161 -10.03 8.85 -0.10
C HIS A 161 -11.48 9.04 0.29
N GLY A 162 -11.78 8.96 1.60
CA GLY A 162 -13.07 9.32 2.16
C GLY A 162 -13.25 10.84 2.24
N THR A 163 -14.38 11.36 1.76
CA THR A 163 -14.68 12.81 1.82
C THR A 163 -14.93 13.31 3.25
N GLU A 164 -15.26 12.40 4.16
CA GLU A 164 -15.55 12.68 5.57
C GLU A 164 -14.48 12.11 6.52
N ASP A 165 -13.26 11.85 6.00
CA ASP A 165 -12.16 11.29 6.78
C ASP A 165 -11.70 12.26 7.87
N PRO A 166 -11.92 11.95 9.17
CA PRO A 166 -11.55 12.84 10.27
C PRO A 166 -10.10 12.68 10.70
N LEU A 167 -9.41 11.61 10.28
CA LEU A 167 -8.05 11.30 10.71
C LEU A 167 -7.01 11.82 9.70
N ILE A 168 -7.17 11.46 8.43
CA ILE A 168 -6.38 12.01 7.33
C ILE A 168 -7.34 12.79 6.46
N ARG A 169 -7.38 14.11 6.66
CA ARG A 169 -8.31 14.97 5.92
C ARG A 169 -8.14 14.84 4.42
N LEU A 170 -9.22 15.03 3.67
CA LEU A 170 -9.25 14.92 2.20
C LEU A 170 -8.16 15.76 1.54
N GLU A 171 -7.88 16.95 2.07
CA GLU A 171 -6.86 17.86 1.53
C GLU A 171 -5.47 17.21 1.50
N ARG A 172 -5.18 16.30 2.45
CA ARG A 172 -3.92 15.53 2.45
C ARG A 172 -3.86 14.50 1.33
N GLY A 173 -4.99 13.87 1.04
CA GLY A 173 -5.13 13.02 -0.13
C GLY A 173 -4.93 13.80 -1.43
N GLU A 174 -5.51 15.00 -1.51
CA GLU A 174 -5.38 15.89 -2.67
C GLU A 174 -3.94 16.41 -2.86
N GLU A 175 -3.25 16.82 -1.79
CA GLU A 175 -1.83 17.17 -1.85
C GLU A 175 -0.98 16.00 -2.36
N THR A 176 -1.30 14.78 -1.93
CA THR A 176 -0.62 13.56 -2.40
C THR A 176 -0.91 13.32 -3.88
N ARG A 177 -2.17 13.44 -4.32
CA ARG A 177 -2.60 13.38 -5.71
C ARG A 177 -1.78 14.33 -6.59
N ASP A 178 -1.71 15.60 -6.18
CA ASP A 178 -1.04 16.65 -6.96
C ASP A 178 0.48 16.37 -7.08
N ARG A 179 1.09 15.86 -6.00
CA ARG A 179 2.51 15.43 -6.03
C ARG A 179 2.73 14.24 -6.95
N LEU A 180 1.85 13.22 -6.93
CA LEU A 180 1.93 12.07 -7.81
C LEU A 180 1.75 12.44 -9.27
N GLN A 181 0.85 13.38 -9.56
CA GLN A 181 0.68 13.94 -10.91
C GLN A 181 1.94 14.70 -11.37
N ALA A 182 2.53 15.50 -10.49
CA ALA A 182 3.78 16.22 -10.79
C ALA A 182 4.96 15.27 -11.07
N LEU A 183 4.98 14.07 -10.49
CA LEU A 183 5.94 13.00 -10.77
C LEU A 183 5.64 12.26 -12.09
N GLY A 184 4.54 12.58 -12.78
CA GLY A 184 4.13 11.92 -14.02
C GLY A 184 3.52 10.53 -13.81
N CYS A 185 3.00 10.22 -12.62
CA CYS A 185 2.32 8.95 -12.36
C CYS A 185 1.04 8.83 -13.20
N ASP A 186 0.74 7.62 -13.68
CA ASP A 186 -0.55 7.28 -14.26
C ASP A 186 -1.56 7.08 -13.12
N LEU A 187 -2.30 8.15 -12.81
CA LEU A 187 -3.08 8.27 -11.60
C LEU A 187 -4.59 8.14 -11.85
N THR A 188 -5.19 7.14 -11.23
CA THR A 188 -6.65 7.07 -11.01
C THR A 188 -6.96 7.63 -9.63
N TRP A 189 -7.68 8.77 -9.55
CA TRP A 189 -8.12 9.38 -8.31
C TRP A 189 -9.62 9.21 -8.12
N LYS A 190 -10.04 8.72 -6.93
CA LYS A 190 -11.45 8.58 -6.55
C LYS A 190 -11.70 9.05 -5.12
N THR A 191 -12.91 9.54 -4.88
CA THR A 191 -13.41 9.87 -3.54
C THR A 191 -14.73 9.17 -3.27
N TYR A 192 -15.00 8.88 -2.00
CA TYR A 192 -16.23 8.20 -1.56
C TYR A 192 -16.78 8.90 -0.33
N GLU A 193 -18.12 8.92 -0.18
CA GLU A 193 -18.79 9.45 1.00
C GLU A 193 -18.61 8.49 2.19
N MET A 194 -17.43 8.54 2.81
CA MET A 194 -17.06 7.72 3.95
C MET A 194 -16.01 8.41 4.82
N GLY A 195 -15.89 7.96 6.06
CA GLY A 195 -14.82 8.36 6.97
C GLY A 195 -13.49 7.67 6.67
N HIS A 196 -12.65 7.44 7.72
CA HIS A 196 -11.38 6.71 7.60
C HIS A 196 -11.61 5.19 7.56
N SER A 197 -12.10 4.70 6.43
CA SER A 197 -12.48 3.31 6.20
C SER A 197 -12.41 2.95 4.72
N VAL A 198 -12.87 1.77 4.35
CA VAL A 198 -13.12 1.37 2.95
C VAL A 198 -14.61 1.03 2.78
N CYS A 199 -15.17 1.28 1.61
CA CYS A 199 -16.56 0.98 1.28
C CYS A 199 -16.67 -0.07 0.15
N PRO A 200 -17.83 -0.71 -0.03
CA PRO A 200 -18.02 -1.73 -1.08
C PRO A 200 -17.72 -1.23 -2.49
N GLU A 201 -18.09 0.01 -2.80
CA GLU A 201 -17.85 0.66 -4.09
C GLU A 201 -16.34 0.82 -4.35
N GLU A 202 -15.60 1.28 -3.34
CA GLU A 202 -14.14 1.40 -3.41
C GLU A 202 -13.48 0.04 -3.63
N ILE A 203 -13.92 -1.00 -2.91
CA ILE A 203 -13.40 -2.37 -3.04
C ILE A 203 -13.64 -2.90 -4.46
N ALA A 204 -14.82 -2.65 -5.05
CA ALA A 204 -15.11 -3.05 -6.42
C ALA A 204 -14.21 -2.33 -7.44
N ASP A 205 -13.99 -1.04 -7.26
CA ASP A 205 -13.10 -0.23 -8.10
C ASP A 205 -11.63 -0.67 -7.98
N ILE A 206 -11.16 -0.99 -6.77
CA ILE A 206 -9.83 -1.57 -6.54
C ILE A 206 -9.70 -2.90 -7.29
N GLY A 207 -10.70 -3.76 -7.19
CA GLY A 207 -10.72 -5.05 -7.89
C GLY A 207 -10.60 -4.89 -9.40
N ALA A 208 -11.37 -3.95 -9.98
CA ALA A 208 -11.33 -3.64 -11.41
C ALA A 208 -9.96 -3.10 -11.84
N TRP A 209 -9.38 -2.18 -11.05
CA TRP A 209 -8.07 -1.60 -11.32
C TRP A 209 -6.94 -2.64 -11.22
N LEU A 210 -6.94 -3.47 -10.17
CA LEU A 210 -5.97 -4.57 -10.02
C LEU A 210 -6.09 -5.59 -11.16
N ARG A 211 -7.31 -5.89 -11.60
CA ARG A 211 -7.54 -6.77 -12.75
C ARG A 211 -6.89 -6.21 -14.01
N ALA A 212 -7.04 -4.93 -14.28
CA ALA A 212 -6.41 -4.28 -15.44
C ALA A 212 -4.89 -4.30 -15.32
N SER A 213 -4.33 -3.98 -14.15
CA SER A 213 -2.89 -3.89 -13.92
C SER A 213 -2.20 -5.26 -13.93
N LEU A 214 -2.80 -6.30 -13.33
CA LEU A 214 -2.23 -7.64 -13.21
C LEU A 214 -2.57 -8.56 -14.42
N GLY A 215 -3.71 -8.32 -15.07
CA GLY A 215 -4.18 -9.08 -16.21
C GLY A 215 -3.40 -8.80 -17.51
N THR A 216 -2.74 -7.63 -17.64
CA THR A 216 -1.96 -7.27 -18.83
C THR A 216 -0.69 -8.11 -18.90
N PRO A 217 -0.27 -8.62 -20.10
CA PRO A 217 1.05 -9.24 -20.26
C PRO A 217 2.15 -8.25 -19.81
N ALA A 218 3.21 -8.78 -19.15
CA ALA A 218 4.36 -7.95 -18.83
C ALA A 218 4.93 -7.35 -20.13
N PRO A 219 5.35 -6.05 -20.17
CA PRO A 219 6.01 -5.50 -21.31
C PRO A 219 7.28 -6.32 -21.62
N ALA A 220 7.48 -6.62 -22.90
CA ALA A 220 8.61 -7.40 -23.41
C ALA A 220 9.94 -6.69 -23.20
#